data_817f22f71ba2eea3752826eefeda6560
#
_entry.id   817f22f71ba2eea3752826eefeda6560
#
_cell.length_a   1.000
_cell.length_b   1.000
_cell.length_c   1.000
_cell.angle_alpha   90.00
_cell.angle_beta   90.00
_cell.angle_gamma   90.00
#
_symmetry.space_group_name_H-M   'P 1'
#
loop_
_entity.id
_entity.type
_entity.pdbx_description
1 polymer ?
#
loop_
_entity_poly.entity_id
_entity_poly.type
_entity_poly.pdbx_seq_one_letter_code
_entity_poly.pdbx_strand_id
1 'polypeptide(L)'
;MDGCKAGWVGAVLEPGAPRPRVVVAPTVSELVAMVRESLGIRVVGIDIPIGLPDSSIRRADQLARNALPGKSSSIFSTLTRAAYLAGTRLEADAVNRGLVGQGVGAQAFALRDKIVEVDAWVRTRPTVTVLEVHPELSFATMTGAPIKASKKTDEGRAQRLAALADAGLARPSVLEGHGYAADDVLDACAVAWTAARHAAGLARPLPDPPETFSDGIPAAIWA
;
A
#
# COMPACT_ATOMS: atom_id res chain seq x y z
N MET A 1 1.60 0.98 -6.20
CA MET A 1 2.73 0.00 -6.21
C MET A 1 2.52 -0.98 -5.10
N ASP A 2 2.94 -2.20 -5.29
CA ASP A 2 2.90 -3.28 -4.30
C ASP A 2 4.29 -3.95 -4.20
N GLY A 3 4.64 -4.43 -3.01
CA GLY A 3 5.89 -5.12 -2.73
C GLY A 3 5.86 -6.56 -3.23
N CYS A 4 6.84 -6.95 -4.04
CA CYS A 4 6.97 -8.30 -4.59
C CYS A 4 8.38 -8.86 -4.41
N LYS A 5 8.62 -10.10 -4.86
CA LYS A 5 9.94 -10.75 -4.75
C LYS A 5 11.01 -10.05 -5.61
N ALA A 6 10.62 -9.44 -6.74
CA ALA A 6 11.55 -8.68 -7.59
C ALA A 6 11.86 -7.27 -7.06
N GLY A 7 11.27 -6.87 -5.94
CA GLY A 7 11.32 -5.52 -5.40
C GLY A 7 9.91 -4.93 -5.35
N TRP A 8 9.54 -4.16 -6.35
CA TRP A 8 8.25 -3.48 -6.45
C TRP A 8 7.63 -3.68 -7.81
N VAL A 9 6.33 -3.95 -7.84
CA VAL A 9 5.49 -3.90 -9.04
C VAL A 9 4.57 -2.69 -8.98
N GLY A 10 4.52 -1.91 -10.05
CA GLY A 10 3.68 -0.74 -10.19
C GLY A 10 2.69 -0.88 -11.33
N ALA A 11 1.49 -0.33 -11.15
CA ALA A 11 0.55 -0.07 -12.21
C ALA A 11 0.52 1.44 -12.50
N VAL A 12 0.71 1.81 -13.74
CA VAL A 12 0.74 3.21 -14.19
C VAL A 12 -0.53 3.48 -14.99
N LEU A 13 -1.30 4.47 -14.56
CA LEU A 13 -2.49 4.93 -15.26
C LEU A 13 -2.13 6.15 -16.10
N GLU A 14 -2.20 5.99 -17.42
CA GLU A 14 -1.89 7.05 -18.38
C GLU A 14 -3.18 7.70 -18.87
N PRO A 15 -3.22 9.04 -19.02
CA PRO A 15 -4.40 9.72 -19.54
C PRO A 15 -4.82 9.15 -20.91
N GLY A 16 -6.10 8.79 -21.04
CA GLY A 16 -6.65 8.24 -22.26
C GLY A 16 -6.35 6.75 -22.52
N ALA A 17 -5.54 6.09 -21.69
CA ALA A 17 -5.30 4.66 -21.79
C ALA A 17 -6.07 3.92 -20.67
N PRO A 18 -7.11 3.13 -21.00
CA PRO A 18 -7.87 2.41 -19.99
C PRO A 18 -7.09 1.24 -19.38
N ARG A 19 -6.04 0.78 -20.05
CA ARG A 19 -5.23 -0.38 -19.64
C ARG A 19 -4.01 0.09 -18.84
N PRO A 20 -3.87 -0.32 -17.57
CA PRO A 20 -2.70 -0.01 -16.78
C PRO A 20 -1.42 -0.60 -17.40
N ARG A 21 -0.34 0.18 -17.42
CA ARG A 21 1.00 -0.30 -17.76
C ARG A 21 1.67 -0.85 -16.52
N VAL A 22 2.12 -2.09 -16.57
CA VAL A 22 2.84 -2.74 -15.47
C VAL A 22 4.33 -2.45 -15.59
N VAL A 23 4.94 -2.04 -14.49
CA VAL A 23 6.37 -1.74 -14.36
C VAL A 23 6.93 -2.42 -13.12
N VAL A 24 8.21 -2.81 -13.16
CA VAL A 24 8.87 -3.52 -12.07
C VAL A 24 10.26 -2.92 -11.86
N ALA A 25 10.65 -2.72 -10.62
CA ALA A 25 12.01 -2.27 -10.27
C ALA A 25 12.44 -2.83 -8.89
N PRO A 26 13.74 -2.95 -8.63
CA PRO A 26 14.27 -3.43 -7.36
C PRO A 26 13.89 -2.54 -6.17
N THR A 27 13.86 -1.22 -6.37
CA THR A 27 13.58 -0.24 -5.31
C THR A 27 12.41 0.69 -5.68
N VAL A 28 11.77 1.25 -4.64
CA VAL A 28 10.69 2.25 -4.82
C VAL A 28 11.18 3.48 -5.57
N SER A 29 12.39 3.94 -5.27
CA SER A 29 12.98 5.12 -5.91
C SER A 29 13.25 4.92 -7.39
N GLU A 30 13.80 3.76 -7.78
CA GLU A 30 14.05 3.40 -9.19
C GLU A 30 12.75 3.27 -9.97
N LEU A 31 11.71 2.62 -9.39
CA LEU A 31 10.42 2.50 -10.05
C LEU A 31 9.80 3.86 -10.32
N VAL A 32 9.80 4.74 -9.32
CA VAL A 32 9.26 6.10 -9.47
C VAL A 32 10.08 6.92 -10.46
N ALA A 33 11.41 6.85 -10.42
CA ALA A 33 12.28 7.55 -11.37
C ALA A 33 12.00 7.13 -12.82
N MET A 34 11.97 5.82 -13.08
CA MET A 34 11.67 5.23 -14.40
C MET A 34 10.34 5.74 -14.97
N VAL A 35 9.29 5.81 -14.14
CA VAL A 35 7.98 6.26 -14.59
C VAL A 35 7.96 7.78 -14.79
N ARG A 36 8.63 8.54 -13.92
CA ARG A 36 8.71 10.01 -14.06
C ARG A 36 9.43 10.48 -15.29
N GLU A 37 10.48 9.79 -15.72
CA GLU A 37 11.21 10.10 -16.95
C GLU A 37 10.33 9.96 -18.20
N SER A 38 9.40 9.01 -18.19
CA SER A 38 8.51 8.74 -19.33
C SER A 38 7.17 9.49 -19.24
N LEU A 39 6.70 9.75 -18.03
CA LEU A 39 5.37 10.32 -17.74
C LEU A 39 5.46 11.27 -16.55
N GLY A 40 4.88 12.43 -16.63
CA GLY A 40 4.84 13.41 -15.56
C GLY A 40 3.93 13.00 -14.39
N ILE A 41 4.21 11.88 -13.70
CA ILE A 41 3.41 11.41 -12.55
C ILE A 41 3.43 12.42 -11.41
N ARG A 42 2.30 12.62 -10.77
CA ARG A 42 2.12 13.54 -9.63
C ARG A 42 1.79 12.85 -8.33
N VAL A 43 1.14 11.68 -8.38
CA VAL A 43 0.68 10.94 -7.21
C VAL A 43 1.16 9.49 -7.32
N VAL A 44 1.70 8.98 -6.22
CA VAL A 44 2.18 7.62 -6.07
C VAL A 44 1.47 6.98 -4.88
N GLY A 45 0.66 5.96 -5.12
CA GLY A 45 0.10 5.10 -4.07
C GLY A 45 1.02 3.91 -3.82
N ILE A 46 1.15 3.51 -2.56
CA ILE A 46 1.98 2.36 -2.15
C ILE A 46 1.24 1.53 -1.11
N ASP A 47 1.20 0.20 -1.29
CA ASP A 47 0.68 -0.74 -0.29
C ASP A 47 1.75 -1.01 0.79
N ILE A 48 2.10 0.02 1.53
CA ILE A 48 3.05 -0.04 2.66
C ILE A 48 2.70 1.08 3.65
N PRO A 49 2.81 0.84 4.98
CA PRO A 49 2.62 1.87 5.99
C PRO A 49 3.54 3.09 5.80
N ILE A 50 2.95 4.28 5.81
CA ILE A 50 3.64 5.57 5.73
C ILE A 50 3.32 6.39 6.98
N GLY A 51 4.36 7.01 7.58
CA GLY A 51 4.25 7.64 8.89
C GLY A 51 4.27 6.59 9.99
N LEU A 52 5.47 6.31 10.52
CA LEU A 52 5.68 5.29 11.54
C LEU A 52 5.53 5.89 12.94
N PRO A 53 4.73 5.27 13.83
CA PRO A 53 4.50 5.79 15.18
C PRO A 53 5.76 5.68 16.04
N ASP A 54 5.92 6.63 16.98
CA ASP A 54 7.04 6.61 17.94
C ASP A 54 6.72 5.68 19.12
N SER A 55 5.55 5.90 19.76
CA SER A 55 5.15 5.20 21.00
C SER A 55 3.63 5.07 21.11
N SER A 56 2.93 4.99 20.00
CA SER A 56 1.46 4.85 19.96
C SER A 56 1.04 3.78 18.94
N ILE A 57 -0.24 3.40 18.97
CA ILE A 57 -0.87 2.57 17.97
C ILE A 57 -1.45 3.49 16.90
N ARG A 58 -1.18 3.22 15.63
CA ARG A 58 -1.71 4.00 14.51
C ARG A 58 -3.23 3.91 14.42
N ARG A 59 -3.88 5.06 14.38
CA ARG A 59 -5.34 5.14 14.13
C ARG A 59 -5.70 4.67 12.72
N ALA A 60 -4.81 4.89 11.74
CA ALA A 60 -5.00 4.45 10.37
C ALA A 60 -5.27 2.94 10.29
N ASP A 61 -4.47 2.12 10.97
CA ASP A 61 -4.65 0.65 11.00
C ASP A 61 -5.98 0.25 11.65
N GLN A 62 -6.37 0.92 12.74
CA GLN A 62 -7.63 0.64 13.44
C GLN A 62 -8.85 0.96 12.58
N LEU A 63 -8.85 2.13 11.95
CA LEU A 63 -9.94 2.58 11.09
C LEU A 63 -10.05 1.73 9.83
N ALA A 64 -8.92 1.35 9.22
CA ALA A 64 -8.90 0.46 8.07
C ALA A 64 -9.47 -0.93 8.40
N ARG A 65 -9.13 -1.51 9.57
CA ARG A 65 -9.75 -2.76 10.04
C ARG A 65 -11.25 -2.66 10.20
N ASN A 66 -11.73 -1.56 10.77
CA ASN A 66 -13.17 -1.33 10.96
C ASN A 66 -13.90 -1.15 9.62
N ALA A 67 -13.24 -0.60 8.61
CA ALA A 67 -13.78 -0.44 7.26
C ALA A 67 -13.80 -1.74 6.44
N LEU A 68 -13.15 -2.82 6.93
CA LEU A 68 -13.06 -4.13 6.24
C LEU A 68 -13.70 -5.27 7.05
N PRO A 69 -15.04 -5.26 7.29
CA PRO A 69 -15.70 -6.34 8.02
C PRO A 69 -15.50 -7.68 7.30
N GLY A 70 -15.02 -8.69 8.05
CA GLY A 70 -14.68 -10.01 7.51
C GLY A 70 -13.33 -10.11 6.78
N LYS A 71 -12.61 -8.98 6.64
CA LYS A 71 -11.26 -8.90 6.06
C LYS A 71 -10.28 -8.10 6.93
N SER A 72 -10.65 -7.80 8.16
CA SER A 72 -9.83 -7.03 9.10
C SER A 72 -8.44 -7.63 9.34
N SER A 73 -8.29 -8.95 9.20
CA SER A 73 -7.01 -9.65 9.30
C SER A 73 -6.02 -9.33 8.17
N SER A 74 -6.46 -8.70 7.07
CA SER A 74 -5.56 -8.22 6.01
C SER A 74 -4.76 -6.99 6.45
N ILE A 75 -5.23 -6.27 7.46
CA ILE A 75 -4.54 -5.11 8.03
C ILE A 75 -3.73 -5.56 9.24
N PHE A 76 -2.43 -5.58 9.15
CA PHE A 76 -1.57 -5.80 10.31
C PHE A 76 -1.40 -4.52 11.14
N SER A 77 -0.96 -4.63 12.40
CA SER A 77 -0.59 -3.46 13.20
C SER A 77 0.78 -2.99 12.77
N THR A 78 0.88 -1.75 12.35
CA THR A 78 2.16 -1.10 12.09
C THR A 78 2.93 -1.00 13.42
N LEU A 79 4.19 -1.42 13.40
CA LEU A 79 5.06 -1.35 14.57
C LEU A 79 5.57 0.07 14.78
N THR A 80 6.06 0.33 15.99
CA THR A 80 6.79 1.56 16.23
C THR A 80 8.06 1.64 15.37
N ARG A 81 8.48 2.86 15.03
CA ARG A 81 9.71 3.10 14.26
C ARG A 81 10.91 2.38 14.86
N ALA A 82 11.07 2.48 16.20
CA ALA A 82 12.16 1.82 16.90
C ALA A 82 12.14 0.30 16.74
N ALA A 83 10.93 -0.31 16.71
CA ALA A 83 10.80 -1.74 16.52
C ALA A 83 11.17 -2.16 15.06
N TYR A 84 10.85 -1.35 14.04
CA TYR A 84 11.31 -1.63 12.67
C TYR A 84 12.82 -1.48 12.49
N LEU A 85 13.48 -0.67 13.29
CA LEU A 85 14.94 -0.49 13.25
C LEU A 85 15.71 -1.57 14.02
N ALA A 86 15.04 -2.42 14.82
CA ALA A 86 15.66 -3.53 15.52
C ALA A 86 16.22 -4.58 14.57
N GLY A 87 17.31 -5.25 14.95
CA GLY A 87 18.00 -6.22 14.11
C GLY A 87 17.26 -7.55 13.93
N THR A 88 16.52 -7.96 14.96
CA THR A 88 15.78 -9.23 14.98
C THR A 88 14.32 -9.04 15.40
N ARG A 89 13.47 -10.01 15.06
CA ARG A 89 12.06 -9.98 15.49
C ARG A 89 11.91 -10.03 17.01
N LEU A 90 12.81 -10.71 17.70
CA LEU A 90 12.80 -10.79 19.18
C LEU A 90 13.09 -9.43 19.81
N GLU A 91 14.10 -8.73 19.32
CA GLU A 91 14.42 -7.36 19.75
C GLU A 91 13.28 -6.41 19.40
N ALA A 92 12.73 -6.49 18.18
CA ALA A 92 11.57 -5.70 17.78
C ALA A 92 10.36 -5.93 18.71
N ASP A 93 10.10 -7.19 19.11
CA ASP A 93 9.01 -7.53 20.03
C ASP A 93 9.24 -6.91 21.41
N ALA A 94 10.45 -6.99 21.94
CA ALA A 94 10.80 -6.38 23.22
C ALA A 94 10.63 -4.86 23.19
N VAL A 95 11.12 -4.20 22.14
CA VAL A 95 11.00 -2.75 21.93
C VAL A 95 9.53 -2.35 21.81
N ASN A 96 8.77 -3.02 20.94
CA ASN A 96 7.38 -2.66 20.68
C ASN A 96 6.48 -2.87 21.90
N ARG A 97 6.69 -3.97 22.66
CA ARG A 97 6.00 -4.19 23.93
C ARG A 97 6.33 -3.12 24.98
N GLY A 98 7.57 -2.72 25.05
CA GLY A 98 7.99 -1.65 25.97
C GLY A 98 7.33 -0.29 25.65
N LEU A 99 7.10 0.00 24.38
CA LEU A 99 6.56 1.28 23.93
C LEU A 99 5.03 1.32 23.88
N VAL A 100 4.39 0.25 23.39
CA VAL A 100 2.94 0.26 23.11
C VAL A 100 2.17 -0.93 23.70
N GLY A 101 2.84 -1.81 24.46
CA GLY A 101 2.23 -2.99 25.09
C GLY A 101 1.86 -4.11 24.12
N GLN A 102 2.19 -3.98 22.81
CA GLN A 102 1.82 -4.94 21.79
C GLN A 102 3.02 -5.72 21.24
N GLY A 103 2.84 -7.02 21.03
CA GLY A 103 3.84 -7.87 20.39
C GLY A 103 3.93 -7.64 18.88
N VAL A 104 4.98 -8.18 18.29
CA VAL A 104 5.30 -8.06 16.87
C VAL A 104 4.73 -9.22 16.07
N GLY A 105 3.74 -8.93 15.21
CA GLY A 105 3.20 -9.89 14.25
C GLY A 105 4.24 -10.33 13.22
N ALA A 106 4.19 -11.60 12.82
CA ALA A 106 5.14 -12.14 11.83
C ALA A 106 5.08 -11.38 10.49
N GLN A 107 3.88 -11.04 10.02
CA GLN A 107 3.68 -10.30 8.77
C GLN A 107 4.27 -8.88 8.85
N ALA A 108 4.01 -8.15 9.93
CA ALA A 108 4.54 -6.81 10.13
C ALA A 108 6.07 -6.77 10.10
N PHE A 109 6.71 -7.78 10.71
CA PHE A 109 8.18 -7.88 10.70
C PHE A 109 8.74 -8.37 9.37
N ALA A 110 8.03 -9.27 8.67
CA ALA A 110 8.46 -9.75 7.35
C ALA A 110 8.50 -8.63 6.30
N LEU A 111 7.70 -7.58 6.47
CA LEU A 111 7.68 -6.41 5.58
C LEU A 111 8.66 -5.30 6.00
N ARG A 112 9.43 -5.53 7.09
CA ARG A 112 10.33 -4.54 7.69
C ARG A 112 11.21 -3.83 6.66
N ASP A 113 11.91 -4.58 5.82
CA ASP A 113 12.88 -4.00 4.88
C ASP A 113 12.21 -3.08 3.86
N LYS A 114 11.02 -3.45 3.38
CA LYS A 114 10.22 -2.61 2.49
C LYS A 114 9.66 -1.37 3.20
N ILE A 115 9.21 -1.52 4.45
CA ILE A 115 8.70 -0.40 5.25
C ILE A 115 9.83 0.61 5.52
N VAL A 116 11.01 0.13 5.91
CA VAL A 116 12.18 0.98 6.16
C VAL A 116 12.67 1.65 4.86
N GLU A 117 12.65 0.93 3.73
CA GLU A 117 12.98 1.49 2.41
C GLU A 117 12.04 2.65 2.04
N VAL A 118 10.71 2.44 2.15
CA VAL A 118 9.73 3.49 1.83
C VAL A 118 9.83 4.65 2.80
N ASP A 119 9.99 4.40 4.11
CA ASP A 119 10.18 5.45 5.11
C ASP A 119 11.41 6.31 4.78
N ALA A 120 12.55 5.70 4.45
CA ALA A 120 13.75 6.42 4.06
C ALA A 120 13.52 7.25 2.79
N TRP A 121 12.84 6.68 1.78
CA TRP A 121 12.54 7.40 0.54
C TRP A 121 11.57 8.57 0.75
N VAL A 122 10.50 8.40 1.50
CA VAL A 122 9.54 9.48 1.79
C VAL A 122 10.21 10.65 2.54
N ARG A 123 11.17 10.35 3.42
CA ARG A 123 11.96 11.36 4.14
C ARG A 123 12.84 12.22 3.23
N THR A 124 13.17 11.75 2.02
CA THR A 124 13.85 12.59 1.03
C THR A 124 12.96 13.70 0.47
N ARG A 125 11.67 13.72 0.83
CA ARG A 125 10.65 14.64 0.35
C ARG A 125 10.56 14.65 -1.18
N PRO A 126 10.23 13.50 -1.80
CA PRO A 126 10.11 13.40 -3.25
C PRO A 126 9.12 14.45 -3.78
N THR A 127 9.32 14.91 -5.02
CA THR A 127 8.47 15.93 -5.64
C THR A 127 7.11 15.41 -6.11
N VAL A 128 6.73 14.19 -5.74
CA VAL A 128 5.42 13.58 -5.98
C VAL A 128 4.66 13.47 -4.66
N THR A 129 3.35 13.52 -4.72
CA THR A 129 2.51 13.17 -3.56
C THR A 129 2.59 11.66 -3.33
N VAL A 130 2.96 11.23 -2.13
CA VAL A 130 3.05 9.82 -1.76
C VAL A 130 1.91 9.48 -0.81
N LEU A 131 1.19 8.40 -1.10
CA LEU A 131 0.03 7.95 -0.33
C LEU A 131 0.22 6.50 0.10
N GLU A 132 -0.12 6.20 1.36
CA GLU A 132 -0.37 4.83 1.76
C GLU A 132 -1.77 4.43 1.27
N VAL A 133 -1.86 3.30 0.59
CA VAL A 133 -3.12 2.75 0.09
C VAL A 133 -3.15 1.26 0.38
N HIS A 134 -4.26 0.77 0.92
CA HIS A 134 -4.44 -0.67 1.12
C HIS A 134 -5.37 -1.24 0.04
N PRO A 135 -4.95 -2.24 -0.77
CA PRO A 135 -5.72 -2.75 -1.91
C PRO A 135 -7.11 -3.24 -1.57
N GLU A 136 -7.28 -3.94 -0.43
CA GLU A 136 -8.60 -4.44 -0.01
C GLU A 136 -9.58 -3.28 0.32
N LEU A 137 -9.09 -2.11 0.78
CA LEU A 137 -9.92 -0.91 0.94
C LEU A 137 -10.30 -0.33 -0.42
N SER A 138 -9.35 -0.28 -1.36
CA SER A 138 -9.63 0.16 -2.72
C SER A 138 -10.69 -0.72 -3.39
N PHE A 139 -10.56 -2.05 -3.29
CA PHE A 139 -11.57 -2.97 -3.81
C PHE A 139 -12.91 -2.82 -3.09
N ALA A 140 -12.92 -2.67 -1.76
CA ALA A 140 -14.16 -2.45 -1.02
C ALA A 140 -14.85 -1.14 -1.44
N THR A 141 -14.08 -0.09 -1.75
CA THR A 141 -14.61 1.18 -2.27
C THR A 141 -15.18 1.02 -3.69
N MET A 142 -14.52 0.24 -4.57
CA MET A 142 -15.03 -0.04 -5.93
C MET A 142 -16.35 -0.81 -5.91
N THR A 143 -16.49 -1.80 -5.03
CA THR A 143 -17.61 -2.75 -5.01
C THR A 143 -18.67 -2.45 -3.97
N GLY A 144 -18.46 -1.45 -3.10
CA GLY A 144 -19.36 -1.11 -2.00
C GLY A 144 -19.26 -2.07 -0.79
N ALA A 145 -18.46 -3.13 -0.85
CA ALA A 145 -18.24 -4.08 0.24
C ALA A 145 -16.92 -4.86 0.04
N PRO A 146 -16.29 -5.40 1.13
CA PRO A 146 -15.08 -6.20 0.99
C PRO A 146 -15.29 -7.46 0.13
N ILE A 147 -14.38 -7.73 -0.81
CA ILE A 147 -14.35 -8.96 -1.58
C ILE A 147 -13.96 -10.11 -0.66
N LYS A 148 -14.87 -11.04 -0.38
CA LYS A 148 -14.66 -12.13 0.58
C LYS A 148 -13.70 -13.19 0.05
N ALA A 149 -13.75 -13.49 -1.25
CA ALA A 149 -12.91 -14.50 -1.87
C ALA A 149 -11.41 -14.14 -1.74
N SER A 150 -10.60 -15.17 -1.45
CA SER A 150 -9.15 -14.99 -1.32
C SER A 150 -8.53 -14.56 -2.65
N LYS A 151 -7.62 -13.58 -2.63
CA LYS A 151 -6.87 -13.15 -3.82
C LYS A 151 -6.03 -14.27 -4.45
N LYS A 152 -5.77 -15.33 -3.71
CA LYS A 152 -5.03 -16.52 -4.15
C LYS A 152 -5.88 -17.53 -4.93
N THR A 153 -7.22 -17.35 -4.99
CA THR A 153 -8.13 -18.23 -5.72
C THR A 153 -8.52 -17.62 -7.07
N ASP A 154 -8.91 -18.46 -8.03
CA ASP A 154 -9.41 -18.01 -9.34
C ASP A 154 -10.67 -17.15 -9.20
N GLU A 155 -11.56 -17.51 -8.29
CA GLU A 155 -12.76 -16.73 -7.97
C GLU A 155 -12.37 -15.33 -7.46
N GLY A 156 -11.47 -15.24 -6.48
CA GLY A 156 -11.03 -13.95 -5.93
C GLY A 156 -10.28 -13.09 -6.94
N ARG A 157 -9.54 -13.72 -7.86
CA ARG A 157 -8.91 -13.04 -9.00
C ARG A 157 -9.95 -12.50 -9.97
N ALA A 158 -10.95 -13.32 -10.33
CA ALA A 158 -12.01 -12.92 -11.23
C ALA A 158 -12.83 -11.74 -10.66
N GLN A 159 -13.18 -11.77 -9.38
CA GLN A 159 -13.91 -10.69 -8.71
C GLN A 159 -13.10 -9.38 -8.71
N ARG A 160 -11.78 -9.42 -8.47
CA ARG A 160 -10.92 -8.22 -8.51
C ARG A 160 -10.77 -7.66 -9.93
N LEU A 161 -10.64 -8.52 -10.95
CA LEU A 161 -10.64 -8.10 -12.35
C LEU A 161 -11.96 -7.44 -12.74
N ALA A 162 -13.10 -7.98 -12.31
CA ALA A 162 -14.41 -7.38 -12.53
C ALA A 162 -14.52 -6.02 -11.86
N ALA A 163 -14.13 -5.91 -10.59
CA ALA A 163 -14.13 -4.63 -9.85
C ALA A 163 -13.27 -3.55 -10.54
N LEU A 164 -12.09 -3.91 -11.04
CA LEU A 164 -11.25 -2.99 -11.81
C LEU A 164 -11.92 -2.58 -13.12
N ALA A 165 -12.54 -3.52 -13.84
CA ALA A 165 -13.24 -3.23 -15.11
C ALA A 165 -14.43 -2.29 -14.88
N ASP A 166 -15.25 -2.55 -13.88
CA ASP A 166 -16.38 -1.70 -13.50
C ASP A 166 -15.92 -0.29 -13.06
N ALA A 167 -14.74 -0.19 -12.49
CA ALA A 167 -14.08 1.06 -12.14
C ALA A 167 -13.35 1.75 -13.32
N GLY A 168 -13.50 1.25 -14.55
CA GLY A 168 -12.94 1.83 -15.77
C GLY A 168 -11.51 1.40 -16.11
N LEU A 169 -10.95 0.42 -15.42
CA LEU A 169 -9.61 -0.09 -15.67
C LEU A 169 -9.66 -1.42 -16.42
N ALA A 170 -9.25 -1.43 -17.67
CA ALA A 170 -9.15 -2.66 -18.45
C ALA A 170 -8.07 -3.59 -17.85
N ARG A 171 -8.25 -4.90 -18.04
CA ARG A 171 -7.29 -5.90 -17.60
C ARG A 171 -5.87 -5.56 -18.06
N PRO A 172 -4.86 -5.56 -17.18
CA PRO A 172 -3.46 -5.39 -17.56
C PRO A 172 -3.04 -6.42 -18.61
N SER A 173 -2.14 -6.04 -19.50
CA SER A 173 -1.63 -6.96 -20.54
C SER A 173 -0.78 -8.09 -19.95
N VAL A 174 -0.14 -7.84 -18.82
CA VAL A 174 0.68 -8.79 -18.07
C VAL A 174 0.15 -8.86 -16.64
N LEU A 175 -0.13 -10.07 -16.15
CA LEU A 175 -0.57 -10.30 -14.77
C LEU A 175 0.51 -10.94 -13.90
N GLU A 176 1.48 -11.63 -14.50
CA GLU A 176 2.54 -12.32 -13.76
C GLU A 176 3.84 -12.30 -14.53
N GLY A 177 4.96 -12.44 -13.85
CA GLY A 177 6.28 -12.43 -14.44
C GLY A 177 7.35 -12.82 -13.44
N HIS A 178 8.61 -12.60 -13.82
CA HIS A 178 9.72 -12.95 -12.95
C HIS A 178 9.70 -12.14 -11.66
N GLY A 179 9.43 -12.81 -10.52
CA GLY A 179 9.46 -12.24 -9.18
C GLY A 179 8.22 -11.45 -8.77
N TYR A 180 7.11 -11.51 -9.52
CA TYR A 180 5.80 -10.98 -9.13
C TYR A 180 4.68 -11.88 -9.63
N ALA A 181 3.56 -11.89 -8.94
CA ALA A 181 2.39 -12.72 -9.20
C ALA A 181 1.18 -11.86 -9.61
N ALA A 182 0.10 -12.53 -10.04
CA ALA A 182 -1.11 -11.86 -10.48
C ALA A 182 -1.77 -11.02 -9.37
N ASP A 183 -1.73 -11.49 -8.13
CA ASP A 183 -2.27 -10.73 -7.00
C ASP A 183 -1.48 -9.42 -6.76
N ASP A 184 -0.15 -9.43 -6.88
CA ASP A 184 0.66 -8.22 -6.75
C ASP A 184 0.31 -7.17 -7.82
N VAL A 185 0.06 -7.60 -9.06
CA VAL A 185 -0.36 -6.71 -10.16
C VAL A 185 -1.76 -6.15 -9.94
N LEU A 186 -2.71 -6.97 -9.48
CA LEU A 186 -4.08 -6.51 -9.22
C LEU A 186 -4.12 -5.56 -8.02
N ASP A 187 -3.34 -5.83 -6.98
CA ASP A 187 -3.18 -4.94 -5.83
C ASP A 187 -2.54 -3.61 -6.27
N ALA A 188 -1.50 -3.63 -7.10
CA ALA A 188 -0.91 -2.41 -7.67
C ALA A 188 -1.92 -1.61 -8.53
N CYS A 189 -2.82 -2.27 -9.28
CA CYS A 189 -3.87 -1.59 -10.04
C CYS A 189 -4.90 -0.92 -9.11
N ALA A 190 -5.33 -1.59 -8.04
CA ALA A 190 -6.25 -1.02 -7.07
C ALA A 190 -5.63 0.20 -6.36
N VAL A 191 -4.35 0.12 -5.99
CA VAL A 191 -3.57 1.23 -5.42
C VAL A 191 -3.48 2.40 -6.40
N ALA A 192 -3.21 2.14 -7.68
CA ALA A 192 -3.13 3.18 -8.71
C ALA A 192 -4.48 3.87 -8.95
N TRP A 193 -5.60 3.11 -8.89
CA TRP A 193 -6.95 3.66 -8.96
C TRP A 193 -7.23 4.64 -7.80
N THR A 194 -6.88 4.27 -6.57
CA THR A 194 -7.04 5.19 -5.43
C THR A 194 -6.13 6.43 -5.56
N ALA A 195 -4.89 6.27 -6.06
CA ALA A 195 -4.01 7.40 -6.34
C ALA A 195 -4.61 8.37 -7.38
N ALA A 196 -5.25 7.85 -8.43
CA ALA A 196 -5.96 8.65 -9.43
C ALA A 196 -7.17 9.38 -8.82
N ARG A 197 -7.93 8.71 -7.94
CA ARG A 197 -9.04 9.34 -7.19
C ARG A 197 -8.55 10.46 -6.28
N HIS A 198 -7.41 10.27 -5.62
CA HIS A 198 -6.80 11.32 -4.82
C HIS A 198 -6.44 12.54 -5.68
N ALA A 199 -5.84 12.34 -6.84
CA ALA A 199 -5.53 13.41 -7.78
C ALA A 199 -6.79 14.17 -8.27
N ALA A 200 -7.95 13.51 -8.26
CA ALA A 200 -9.26 14.09 -8.58
C ALA A 200 -10.03 14.64 -7.34
N GLY A 201 -9.45 14.59 -6.14
CA GLY A 201 -10.11 15.03 -4.90
C GLY A 201 -11.22 14.10 -4.38
N LEU A 202 -11.26 12.85 -4.85
CA LEU A 202 -12.32 11.88 -4.55
C LEU A 202 -11.94 10.85 -3.49
N ALA A 203 -10.65 10.62 -3.23
CA ALA A 203 -10.19 9.72 -2.18
C ALA A 203 -10.29 10.39 -0.80
N ARG A 204 -10.47 9.58 0.24
CA ARG A 204 -10.56 10.03 1.63
C ARG A 204 -9.47 9.36 2.48
N PRO A 205 -8.83 10.10 3.41
CA PRO A 205 -7.87 9.53 4.32
C PRO A 205 -8.54 8.88 5.53
N LEU A 206 -7.94 7.85 6.06
CA LEU A 206 -8.27 7.22 7.33
C LEU A 206 -7.03 7.27 8.23
N PRO A 207 -7.03 8.12 9.30
CA PRO A 207 -8.04 9.10 9.73
C PRO A 207 -8.12 10.36 8.86
N ASP A 208 -9.20 11.12 9.01
CA ASP A 208 -9.37 12.47 8.48
C ASP A 208 -9.51 13.45 9.65
N PRO A 209 -8.63 14.44 9.85
CA PRO A 209 -7.37 14.61 9.11
C PRO A 209 -6.34 13.49 9.42
N PRO A 210 -5.33 13.30 8.53
CA PRO A 210 -4.22 12.40 8.80
C PRO A 210 -3.54 12.70 10.15
N GLU A 211 -3.16 11.66 10.90
CA GLU A 211 -2.32 11.84 12.08
C GLU A 211 -0.86 12.09 11.68
N THR A 212 -0.07 12.63 12.59
CA THR A 212 1.38 12.83 12.39
C THR A 212 2.14 12.40 13.62
N PHE A 213 3.36 11.90 13.41
CA PHE A 213 4.28 11.52 14.47
C PHE A 213 5.48 12.48 14.51
N SER A 214 6.53 12.15 15.25
CA SER A 214 7.69 13.04 15.44
C SER A 214 8.39 13.43 14.13
N ASP A 215 8.23 12.63 13.08
CA ASP A 215 8.81 12.89 11.76
C ASP A 215 8.05 13.91 10.92
N GLY A 216 6.83 14.29 11.33
CA GLY A 216 5.95 15.20 10.61
C GLY A 216 5.37 14.63 9.31
N ILE A 217 5.53 13.32 9.05
CA ILE A 217 4.95 12.65 7.87
C ILE A 217 3.48 12.36 8.13
N PRO A 218 2.55 12.78 7.26
CA PRO A 218 1.14 12.43 7.39
C PRO A 218 0.93 10.92 7.32
N ALA A 219 0.26 10.36 8.32
CA ALA A 219 -0.05 8.94 8.44
C ALA A 219 -1.55 8.73 8.27
N ALA A 220 -1.96 8.18 7.15
CA ALA A 220 -3.33 7.80 6.84
C ALA A 220 -3.36 6.80 5.70
N ILE A 221 -4.31 5.87 5.72
CA ILE A 221 -4.60 4.97 4.60
C ILE A 221 -5.70 5.62 3.74
N TRP A 222 -5.46 5.77 2.45
CA TRP A 222 -6.39 6.41 1.51
C TRP A 222 -7.29 5.39 0.80
N ALA A 223 -8.57 5.73 0.62
CA ALA A 223 -9.57 4.92 -0.07
C ALA A 223 -10.54 5.74 -0.94
#